data_500bfa871b2b443443871800f0616f0d
#
_entry.id   500bfa871b2b443443871800f0616f0d
#
_cell.length_a   1.000
_cell.length_b   1.000
_cell.length_c   1.000
_cell.angle_alpha   90.00
_cell.angle_beta   90.00
_cell.angle_gamma   90.00
#
_symmetry.space_group_name_H-M   'P 1'
#
loop_
_entity.id
_entity.type
_entity.pdbx_description
1 polymer ?
#
loop_
_entity_poly.entity_id
_entity_poly.type
_entity_poly.pdbx_seq_one_letter_code
_entity_poly.pdbx_strand_id
1 'polypeptide(L)'
;LHLCDRRQRQMCIRDRVCHCDTKVNNMMFDEDGTVLCVIDLDTVMPSFIFSDYGDFLRSGANTGLEDDKNLDNVNFNMEIFQAFTKGYLESGKSFLLPIEIENLPYAAALFPYMQCVRFLADYINGDTYYKIQYPEHNLVRTKAQFKLLQSVEEHTPEMKKFIDSCI
;
A
#
# COMPACT_ATOMS: atom_id res chain seq x y z
N LEU A 1 -30.35 9.69 11.88
CA LEU A 1 -28.95 9.69 11.54
C LEU A 1 -28.90 9.78 10.04
N HIS A 2 -28.79 11.08 9.36
CA HIS A 2 -27.65 10.80 8.66
C HIS A 2 -27.50 11.22 7.24
N LEU A 3 -28.33 12.15 6.84
CA LEU A 3 -28.16 12.85 5.56
C LEU A 3 -26.90 13.77 5.58
N CYS A 4 -26.52 14.29 6.74
CA CYS A 4 -25.32 15.12 6.89
C CYS A 4 -24.02 14.29 6.78
N ASP A 5 -23.98 13.08 7.36
CA ASP A 5 -22.83 12.19 7.28
C ASP A 5 -22.53 11.73 5.84
N ARG A 6 -23.56 11.47 5.04
CA ARG A 6 -23.37 11.14 3.62
C ARG A 6 -22.84 12.31 2.80
N ARG A 7 -23.34 13.53 3.06
CA ARG A 7 -22.85 14.73 2.35
C ARG A 7 -21.43 15.11 2.75
N GLN A 8 -21.05 14.99 4.03
CA GLN A 8 -19.68 15.23 4.46
C GLN A 8 -18.72 14.17 3.91
N ARG A 9 -19.10 12.90 3.88
CA ARG A 9 -18.31 11.86 3.23
C ARG A 9 -18.18 12.07 1.73
N GLN A 10 -19.20 12.54 1.05
CA GLN A 10 -19.15 12.86 -0.39
C GLN A 10 -18.31 14.11 -0.71
N MET A 11 -18.10 15.00 0.25
CA MET A 11 -17.30 16.22 0.02
C MET A 11 -15.79 16.02 0.25
N CYS A 12 -15.40 15.04 1.08
CA CYS A 12 -14.00 14.85 1.46
C CYS A 12 -13.37 13.58 0.90
N ILE A 13 -14.17 12.55 0.57
CA ILE A 13 -13.65 11.25 0.16
C ILE A 13 -14.64 10.65 -0.82
N ARG A 14 -14.25 10.55 -2.09
CA ARG A 14 -15.02 9.79 -3.06
C ARG A 14 -14.67 8.32 -2.89
N ASP A 15 -15.64 7.53 -2.44
CA ASP A 15 -15.54 6.09 -2.52
C ASP A 15 -15.40 5.68 -3.99
N ARG A 16 -14.34 5.00 -4.31
CA ARG A 16 -14.10 4.42 -5.63
C ARG A 16 -14.20 2.91 -5.53
N VAL A 17 -14.43 2.26 -6.66
CA VAL A 17 -14.26 0.81 -6.74
C VAL A 17 -12.77 0.55 -6.74
N CYS A 18 -12.28 -0.08 -5.69
CA CYS A 18 -10.88 -0.43 -5.49
C CYS A 18 -10.75 -1.95 -5.40
N HIS A 19 -9.59 -2.46 -5.73
CA HIS A 19 -9.25 -3.88 -5.60
C HIS A 19 -9.08 -4.28 -4.12
N CYS A 20 -8.48 -3.41 -3.32
CA CYS A 20 -8.24 -3.54 -1.88
C CYS A 20 -7.26 -4.66 -1.46
N ASP A 21 -6.56 -5.28 -2.42
CA ASP A 21 -5.47 -6.23 -2.18
C ASP A 21 -4.51 -6.23 -3.40
N THR A 22 -3.94 -5.07 -3.71
CA THR A 22 -3.09 -4.85 -4.90
C THR A 22 -1.64 -5.24 -4.70
N LYS A 23 -1.36 -6.12 -3.74
CA LYS A 23 0.00 -6.67 -3.59
C LYS A 23 0.50 -7.27 -4.92
N VAL A 24 1.79 -7.20 -5.16
CA VAL A 24 2.43 -7.69 -6.41
C VAL A 24 2.06 -9.13 -6.74
N ASN A 25 1.85 -9.98 -5.74
CA ASN A 25 1.44 -11.37 -5.93
C ASN A 25 0.06 -11.53 -6.60
N ASN A 26 -0.76 -10.50 -6.60
CA ASN A 26 -2.07 -10.48 -7.28
C ASN A 26 -1.99 -9.89 -8.70
N MET A 27 -0.79 -9.72 -9.23
CA MET A 27 -0.54 -9.32 -10.61
C MET A 27 0.14 -10.46 -11.36
N MET A 28 -0.37 -10.81 -12.52
CA MET A 28 0.25 -11.80 -13.41
C MET A 28 1.09 -11.08 -14.47
N PHE A 29 2.26 -11.64 -14.72
CA PHE A 29 3.20 -11.14 -15.70
C PHE A 29 3.48 -12.23 -16.74
N ASP A 30 3.79 -11.81 -17.95
CA ASP A 30 4.34 -12.67 -18.98
C ASP A 30 5.85 -12.89 -18.76
N GLU A 31 6.44 -13.78 -19.54
CA GLU A 31 7.88 -14.11 -19.46
C GLU A 31 8.79 -12.90 -19.75
N ASP A 32 8.31 -11.91 -20.51
CA ASP A 32 9.01 -10.67 -20.81
C ASP A 32 8.77 -9.55 -19.77
N GLY A 33 7.98 -9.82 -18.71
CA GLY A 33 7.63 -8.86 -17.67
C GLY A 33 6.43 -7.97 -17.99
N THR A 34 5.72 -8.22 -19.08
CA THR A 34 4.48 -7.49 -19.40
C THR A 34 3.36 -7.92 -18.45
N VAL A 35 2.63 -6.94 -17.90
CA VAL A 35 1.48 -7.19 -17.04
C VAL A 35 0.34 -7.78 -17.87
N LEU A 36 -0.10 -8.98 -17.52
CA LEU A 36 -1.21 -9.68 -18.19
C LEU A 36 -2.56 -9.31 -17.58
N CYS A 37 -2.70 -9.45 -16.29
CA CYS A 37 -3.94 -9.13 -15.59
C CYS A 37 -3.73 -9.01 -14.07
N VAL A 38 -4.74 -8.47 -13.40
CA VAL A 38 -4.88 -8.47 -11.95
C VAL A 38 -5.83 -9.60 -11.57
N ILE A 39 -5.52 -10.35 -10.52
CA ILE A 39 -6.28 -11.50 -10.03
C ILE A 39 -6.71 -11.29 -8.57
N ASP A 40 -7.46 -12.24 -8.01
CA ASP A 40 -7.91 -12.23 -6.60
C ASP A 40 -8.90 -11.08 -6.31
N LEU A 41 -10.00 -11.06 -7.08
CA LEU A 41 -10.99 -9.97 -7.09
C LEU A 41 -12.03 -10.07 -5.97
N ASP A 42 -11.88 -10.94 -5.00
CA ASP A 42 -12.84 -11.17 -3.91
C ASP A 42 -12.91 -10.01 -2.91
N THR A 43 -11.90 -9.15 -2.88
CA THR A 43 -11.83 -7.94 -2.05
C THR A 43 -12.29 -6.66 -2.76
N VAL A 44 -12.73 -6.74 -4.01
CA VAL A 44 -13.18 -5.57 -4.78
C VAL A 44 -14.41 -4.94 -4.13
N MET A 45 -14.26 -3.70 -3.68
CA MET A 45 -15.32 -2.96 -3.00
C MET A 45 -15.15 -1.44 -3.13
N PRO A 46 -16.19 -0.64 -2.83
CA PRO A 46 -16.03 0.80 -2.64
C PRO A 46 -15.04 1.10 -1.51
N SER A 47 -13.96 1.80 -1.81
CA SER A 47 -12.91 2.15 -0.86
C SER A 47 -12.18 3.44 -1.28
N PHE A 48 -11.12 3.78 -0.55
CA PHE A 48 -10.25 4.91 -0.86
C PHE A 48 -9.18 4.47 -1.86
N ILE A 49 -8.82 5.37 -2.75
CA ILE A 49 -7.72 5.13 -3.72
C ILE A 49 -6.40 4.76 -3.02
N PHE A 50 -6.22 5.19 -1.78
CA PHE A 50 -5.05 4.88 -0.98
C PHE A 50 -4.90 3.39 -0.69
N SER A 51 -6.02 2.64 -0.71
CA SER A 51 -5.98 1.18 -0.55
C SER A 51 -5.15 0.52 -1.63
N ASP A 52 -5.45 0.82 -2.89
CA ASP A 52 -4.76 0.21 -4.01
C ASP A 52 -3.34 0.76 -4.19
N TYR A 53 -3.20 2.08 -4.11
CA TYR A 53 -1.90 2.72 -4.27
C TYR A 53 -0.91 2.32 -3.16
N GLY A 54 -1.35 2.34 -1.91
CA GLY A 54 -0.48 2.05 -0.76
C GLY A 54 -0.11 0.58 -0.66
N ASP A 55 -1.04 -0.34 -0.93
CA ASP A 55 -0.77 -1.78 -0.82
C ASP A 55 0.18 -2.27 -1.93
N PHE A 56 0.05 -1.75 -3.15
CA PHE A 56 1.04 -2.01 -4.18
C PHE A 56 2.45 -1.58 -3.73
N LEU A 57 2.60 -0.35 -3.25
CA LEU A 57 3.92 0.17 -2.82
C LEU A 57 4.48 -0.61 -1.62
N ARG A 58 3.65 -1.02 -0.68
CA ARG A 58 4.06 -1.86 0.45
C ARG A 58 4.72 -3.16 -0.01
N SER A 59 4.22 -3.77 -1.06
CA SER A 59 4.73 -5.05 -1.56
C SER A 59 5.74 -4.89 -2.70
N GLY A 60 5.48 -3.98 -3.65
CA GLY A 60 6.28 -3.80 -4.85
C GLY A 60 7.52 -2.94 -4.64
N ALA A 61 7.45 -1.94 -3.77
CA ALA A 61 8.59 -1.08 -3.48
C ALA A 61 9.38 -1.50 -2.22
N ASN A 62 9.05 -2.63 -1.61
CA ASN A 62 9.86 -3.22 -0.55
C ASN A 62 11.01 -4.04 -1.14
N THR A 63 12.25 -3.76 -0.73
CA THR A 63 13.42 -4.53 -1.19
C THR A 63 13.59 -5.87 -0.48
N GLY A 64 12.99 -6.04 0.70
CA GLY A 64 12.99 -7.26 1.48
C GLY A 64 11.70 -8.06 1.34
N LEU A 65 11.64 -9.19 2.02
CA LEU A 65 10.43 -10.00 2.12
C LEU A 65 9.48 -9.45 3.21
N GLU A 66 8.20 -9.82 3.12
CA GLU A 66 7.20 -9.43 4.14
C GLU A 66 7.56 -9.97 5.53
N ASP A 67 8.24 -11.10 5.58
CA ASP A 67 8.71 -11.79 6.77
C ASP A 67 10.24 -11.90 6.86
N ASP A 68 10.94 -10.91 6.29
CA ASP A 68 12.41 -10.89 6.30
C ASP A 68 12.93 -10.76 7.74
N LYS A 69 13.75 -11.73 8.15
CA LYS A 69 14.37 -11.73 9.47
C LYS A 69 15.56 -10.77 9.56
N ASN A 70 16.19 -10.49 8.42
CA ASN A 70 17.25 -9.50 8.32
C ASN A 70 16.67 -8.14 7.92
N LEU A 71 16.45 -7.28 8.89
CA LEU A 71 15.84 -5.97 8.67
C LEU A 71 16.70 -5.02 7.81
N ASP A 72 17.99 -5.30 7.62
CA ASP A 72 18.84 -4.51 6.73
C ASP A 72 18.44 -4.67 5.25
N ASN A 73 17.78 -5.78 4.91
CA ASN A 73 17.23 -6.00 3.57
C ASN A 73 15.96 -5.18 3.30
N VAL A 74 15.26 -4.76 4.36
CA VAL A 74 13.94 -4.12 4.27
C VAL A 74 14.12 -2.61 4.13
N ASN A 75 13.97 -2.12 2.91
CA ASN A 75 14.04 -0.70 2.60
C ASN A 75 13.01 -0.35 1.52
N PHE A 76 12.68 0.94 1.42
CA PHE A 76 11.79 1.45 0.41
C PHE A 76 12.56 1.81 -0.87
N ASN A 77 12.14 1.27 -2.01
CA ASN A 77 12.77 1.49 -3.30
C ASN A 77 12.12 2.68 -4.01
N MET A 78 12.85 3.80 -4.06
CA MET A 78 12.38 5.03 -4.70
C MET A 78 12.27 4.93 -6.22
N GLU A 79 13.04 4.09 -6.89
CA GLU A 79 12.94 3.91 -8.35
C GLU A 79 11.62 3.24 -8.71
N ILE A 80 11.22 2.20 -7.98
CA ILE A 80 9.93 1.54 -8.14
C ILE A 80 8.79 2.49 -7.79
N PHE A 81 8.91 3.25 -6.71
CA PHE A 81 7.95 4.29 -6.35
C PHE A 81 7.75 5.29 -7.49
N GLN A 82 8.83 5.81 -8.06
CA GLN A 82 8.76 6.80 -9.13
C GLN A 82 8.11 6.23 -10.39
N ALA A 83 8.52 5.03 -10.81
CA ALA A 83 7.96 4.37 -12.00
C ALA A 83 6.45 4.09 -11.83
N PHE A 84 6.06 3.51 -10.70
CA PHE A 84 4.66 3.22 -10.40
C PHE A 84 3.82 4.49 -10.29
N THR A 85 4.28 5.47 -9.53
CA THR A 85 3.56 6.74 -9.31
C THR A 85 3.34 7.49 -10.61
N LYS A 86 4.34 7.51 -11.48
CA LYS A 86 4.22 8.12 -12.81
C LYS A 86 3.10 7.46 -13.62
N GLY A 87 3.13 6.13 -13.77
CA GLY A 87 2.09 5.39 -14.49
C GLY A 87 0.70 5.53 -13.85
N TYR A 88 0.65 5.52 -12.52
CA TYR A 88 -0.59 5.71 -11.77
C TYR A 88 -1.22 7.10 -12.02
N LEU A 89 -0.41 8.16 -11.99
CA LEU A 89 -0.87 9.53 -12.28
C LEU A 89 -1.24 9.70 -13.75
N GLU A 90 -0.46 9.16 -14.69
CA GLU A 90 -0.79 9.21 -16.13
C GLU A 90 -2.18 8.59 -16.41
N SER A 91 -2.48 7.46 -15.75
CA SER A 91 -3.77 6.76 -15.92
C SER A 91 -4.90 7.38 -15.09
N GLY A 92 -4.59 7.85 -13.89
CA GLY A 92 -5.56 8.24 -12.87
C GLY A 92 -5.87 9.73 -12.79
N LYS A 93 -5.04 10.61 -13.36
CA LYS A 93 -5.14 12.07 -13.22
C LYS A 93 -6.52 12.64 -13.57
N SER A 94 -7.23 12.02 -14.52
CA SER A 94 -8.55 12.49 -14.96
C SER A 94 -9.66 12.33 -13.90
N PHE A 95 -9.49 11.43 -12.94
CA PHE A 95 -10.49 11.15 -11.91
C PHE A 95 -10.00 11.36 -10.47
N LEU A 96 -8.70 11.48 -10.25
CA LEU A 96 -8.14 11.77 -8.93
C LEU A 96 -8.41 13.23 -8.53
N LEU A 97 -8.70 13.44 -7.26
CA LEU A 97 -8.84 14.77 -6.67
C LEU A 97 -7.46 15.34 -6.31
N PRO A 98 -7.27 16.68 -6.38
CA PRO A 98 -6.00 17.29 -5.94
C PRO A 98 -5.57 16.87 -4.53
N ILE A 99 -6.51 16.79 -3.59
CA ILE A 99 -6.23 16.35 -2.22
C ILE A 99 -5.81 14.87 -2.14
N GLU A 100 -6.30 14.03 -3.04
CA GLU A 100 -5.88 12.63 -3.13
C GLU A 100 -4.44 12.54 -3.62
N ILE A 101 -4.09 13.32 -4.65
CA ILE A 101 -2.73 13.36 -5.20
C ILE A 101 -1.74 13.89 -4.17
N GLU A 102 -2.07 14.99 -3.48
CA GLU A 102 -1.25 15.57 -2.42
C GLU A 102 -0.93 14.57 -1.30
N ASN A 103 -1.85 13.64 -1.01
CA ASN A 103 -1.73 12.67 0.07
C ASN A 103 -1.26 11.27 -0.39
N LEU A 104 -0.81 11.07 -1.62
CA LEU A 104 -0.23 9.79 -2.07
C LEU A 104 0.98 9.34 -1.23
N PRO A 105 1.90 10.21 -0.77
CA PRO A 105 2.97 9.81 0.13
C PRO A 105 2.46 9.25 1.47
N TYR A 106 1.38 9.82 1.99
CA TYR A 106 0.71 9.29 3.18
C TYR A 106 0.15 7.87 2.94
N ALA A 107 -0.42 7.61 1.77
CA ALA A 107 -0.92 6.29 1.41
C ALA A 107 0.21 5.23 1.42
N ALA A 108 1.40 5.59 0.94
CA ALA A 108 2.57 4.71 0.97
C ALA A 108 2.99 4.32 2.39
N ALA A 109 2.87 5.23 3.37
CA ALA A 109 3.16 4.97 4.78
C ALA A 109 2.03 4.23 5.50
N LEU A 110 0.78 4.52 5.14
CA LEU A 110 -0.42 3.98 5.79
C LEU A 110 -0.47 2.44 5.74
N PHE A 111 -0.09 1.85 4.62
CA PHE A 111 -0.23 0.41 4.43
C PHE A 111 0.80 -0.42 5.20
N PRO A 112 2.10 -0.10 5.22
CA PRO A 112 3.04 -0.75 6.15
C PRO A 112 2.63 -0.59 7.61
N TYR A 113 2.15 0.60 8.01
CA TYR A 113 1.63 0.83 9.36
C TYR A 113 0.45 -0.10 9.67
N MET A 114 -0.54 -0.14 8.79
CA MET A 114 -1.73 -0.96 8.99
C MET A 114 -1.40 -2.46 9.09
N GLN A 115 -0.52 -2.97 8.22
CA GLN A 115 -0.10 -4.37 8.27
C GLN A 115 0.75 -4.67 9.51
N CYS A 116 1.62 -3.75 9.92
CA CYS A 116 2.37 -3.86 11.18
C CYS A 116 1.41 -4.06 12.36
N VAL A 117 0.39 -3.21 12.48
CA VAL A 117 -0.61 -3.31 13.57
C VAL A 117 -1.41 -4.61 13.48
N ARG A 118 -1.81 -5.04 12.27
CA ARG A 118 -2.58 -6.28 12.09
C ARG A 118 -1.78 -7.52 12.47
N PHE A 119 -0.51 -7.63 12.05
CA PHE A 119 0.35 -8.74 12.42
C PHE A 119 0.64 -8.76 13.92
N LEU A 120 0.90 -7.59 14.52
CA LEU A 120 1.11 -7.48 15.96
C LEU A 120 -0.12 -7.90 16.75
N ALA A 121 -1.30 -7.43 16.34
CA ALA A 121 -2.55 -7.78 17.00
C ALA A 121 -2.83 -9.28 16.92
N ASP A 122 -2.60 -9.91 15.77
CA ASP A 122 -2.78 -11.34 15.62
C ASP A 122 -1.79 -12.14 16.48
N TYR A 123 -0.51 -11.72 16.52
CA TYR A 123 0.49 -12.33 17.41
C TYR A 123 0.07 -12.26 18.88
N ILE A 124 -0.41 -11.10 19.35
CA ILE A 124 -0.87 -10.94 20.75
C ILE A 124 -2.10 -11.81 21.04
N ASN A 125 -2.97 -12.01 20.03
CA ASN A 125 -4.18 -12.83 20.14
C ASN A 125 -3.92 -14.33 19.92
N GLY A 126 -2.68 -14.77 19.79
CA GLY A 126 -2.29 -16.17 19.65
C GLY A 126 -2.32 -16.71 18.23
N ASP A 127 -2.04 -15.87 17.24
CA ASP A 127 -1.88 -16.25 15.82
C ASP A 127 -3.10 -16.97 15.24
N THR A 128 -4.28 -16.38 15.38
CA THR A 128 -5.55 -17.01 15.03
C THR A 128 -6.05 -16.67 13.62
N TYR A 129 -5.54 -15.59 13.01
CA TYR A 129 -6.02 -15.08 11.72
C TYR A 129 -5.08 -15.43 10.57
N TYR A 130 -3.80 -15.07 10.67
CA TYR A 130 -2.82 -15.33 9.62
C TYR A 130 -2.19 -16.72 9.76
N LYS A 131 -1.99 -17.41 8.63
CA LYS A 131 -1.20 -18.65 8.65
C LYS A 131 0.24 -18.36 9.04
N ILE A 132 0.70 -19.04 10.09
CA ILE A 132 2.10 -19.01 10.54
C ILE A 132 2.82 -20.28 10.11
N GLN A 133 4.12 -20.18 9.82
CA GLN A 133 4.98 -21.30 9.47
C GLN A 133 5.85 -21.75 10.67
N TYR A 134 6.02 -20.86 11.63
CA TYR A 134 6.81 -21.08 12.84
C TYR A 134 6.32 -20.14 13.96
N PRO A 135 6.60 -20.45 15.22
CA PRO A 135 6.33 -19.53 16.32
C PRO A 135 6.96 -18.15 16.06
N GLU A 136 6.29 -17.09 16.46
CA GLU A 136 6.73 -15.69 16.26
C GLU A 136 6.72 -15.20 14.79
N HIS A 137 6.17 -15.96 13.83
CA HIS A 137 6.16 -15.54 12.43
C HIS A 137 5.50 -14.17 12.25
N ASN A 138 4.33 -13.92 12.87
CA ASN A 138 3.66 -12.64 12.83
C ASN A 138 4.45 -11.53 13.56
N LEU A 139 5.24 -11.84 14.57
CA LEU A 139 6.14 -10.87 15.19
C LEU A 139 7.30 -10.49 14.25
N VAL A 140 7.82 -11.43 13.47
CA VAL A 140 8.83 -11.15 12.43
C VAL A 140 8.24 -10.25 11.35
N ARG A 141 7.04 -10.58 10.84
CA ARG A 141 6.30 -9.73 9.89
C ARG A 141 6.06 -8.33 10.44
N THR A 142 5.67 -8.21 11.71
CA THR A 142 5.49 -6.91 12.38
C THR A 142 6.76 -6.07 12.31
N LYS A 143 7.92 -6.67 12.65
CA LYS A 143 9.21 -5.96 12.63
C LYS A 143 9.60 -5.54 11.22
N ALA A 144 9.40 -6.40 10.22
CA ALA A 144 9.67 -6.08 8.82
C ALA A 144 8.79 -4.93 8.33
N GLN A 145 7.47 -4.97 8.60
CA GLN A 145 6.56 -3.88 8.20
C GLN A 145 6.87 -2.58 8.94
N PHE A 146 7.27 -2.64 10.21
CA PHE A 146 7.68 -1.45 10.94
C PHE A 146 8.98 -0.83 10.37
N LYS A 147 9.95 -1.65 10.00
CA LYS A 147 11.17 -1.19 9.33
C LYS A 147 10.87 -0.55 7.98
N LEU A 148 9.98 -1.16 7.19
CA LEU A 148 9.53 -0.58 5.92
C LEU A 148 8.85 0.77 6.14
N LEU A 149 7.96 0.89 7.14
CA LEU A 149 7.31 2.15 7.48
C LEU A 149 8.33 3.26 7.76
N GLN A 150 9.34 2.98 8.59
CA GLN A 150 10.40 3.94 8.88
C GLN A 150 11.11 4.42 7.62
N SER A 151 11.46 3.48 6.73
CA SER A 151 12.09 3.81 5.46
C SER A 151 11.20 4.65 4.54
N VAL A 152 9.88 4.36 4.47
CA VAL A 152 8.91 5.17 3.72
C VAL A 152 8.82 6.59 4.28
N GLU A 153 8.76 6.73 5.61
CA GLU A 153 8.68 8.05 6.27
C GLU A 153 9.93 8.90 5.98
N GLU A 154 11.11 8.30 5.99
CA GLU A 154 12.37 8.97 5.62
C GLU A 154 12.34 9.53 4.20
N HIS A 155 11.70 8.83 3.25
CA HIS A 155 11.59 9.24 1.84
C HIS A 155 10.41 10.16 1.53
N THR A 156 9.53 10.43 2.49
CA THR A 156 8.32 11.26 2.28
C THR A 156 8.61 12.63 1.63
N PRO A 157 9.66 13.38 2.01
CA PRO A 157 9.96 14.66 1.36
C PRO A 157 10.36 14.54 -0.12
N GLU A 158 11.06 13.45 -0.47
CA GLU A 158 11.46 13.16 -1.84
C GLU A 158 10.25 12.73 -2.68
N MET A 159 9.37 11.89 -2.12
CA MET A 159 8.12 11.49 -2.76
C MET A 159 7.26 12.70 -3.14
N LYS A 160 7.10 13.65 -2.22
CA LYS A 160 6.34 14.89 -2.47
C LYS A 160 6.91 15.66 -3.66
N LYS A 161 8.23 15.89 -3.67
CA LYS A 161 8.90 16.59 -4.77
C LYS A 161 8.70 15.88 -6.10
N PHE A 162 8.76 14.54 -6.11
CA PHE A 162 8.54 13.77 -7.33
C PHE A 162 7.10 13.90 -7.83
N ILE A 163 6.11 13.75 -6.96
CA ILE A 163 4.70 13.89 -7.32
C ILE A 163 4.42 15.28 -7.88
N ASP A 164 4.92 16.33 -7.21
CA ASP A 164 4.79 17.72 -7.66
C ASP A 164 5.38 17.94 -9.07
N SER A 165 6.41 17.17 -9.43
CA SER A 165 7.01 17.23 -10.76
C SER A 165 6.22 16.52 -11.86
N CYS A 166 5.25 15.66 -11.48
CA CYS A 166 4.40 14.89 -12.39
C CYS A 166 3.06 15.59 -12.73
N ILE A 167 2.73 16.68 -12.03
CA ILE A 167 1.45 17.39 -12.15
C ILE A 167 1.59 18.60 -13.03
#